data_2c46cf738f8bdfa8ded726ab1c846163
#
_entry.id   2c46cf738f8bdfa8ded726ab1c846163
#
_cell.length_a   1.000
_cell.length_b   1.000
_cell.length_c   1.000
_cell.angle_alpha   90.00
_cell.angle_beta   90.00
_cell.angle_gamma   90.00
#
_symmetry.space_group_name_H-M   'P 1'
#
loop_
_entity.id
_entity.type
_entity.pdbx_description
1 polymer ?
#
loop_
_entity_poly.entity_id
_entity_poly.type
_entity_poly.pdbx_seq_one_letter_code
_entity_poly.pdbx_strand_id
1 'polypeptide(L)'
;FTELQWQKWEKDESWQNQPWTKADAEKFGRPHFCWLPESSFHIFRAHADGSNLRQLTDGQWDDFDPCFLPNGRVVFISARAGGAQRCGGRFLPTYTLFGMMGDGPDIQQFSWHDTNEWHPSVNNEGQIIYSRWDYVDRDADVAHHLWFCYPDGRDPRSIHGNYPDNRSTRPWMELQCRAVPNSKKVIAVAAPHHGESYGSLILIDQSIPDDRAMSQIKRITPLTAFP
;
A
#
# COMPACT_ATOMS: atom_id res chain seq x y z
N PHE A 1 17.96 12.32 9.95
CA PHE A 1 17.68 11.91 11.33
C PHE A 1 18.22 12.97 12.28
N THR A 2 17.37 13.44 13.20
CA THR A 2 17.79 14.36 14.26
C THR A 2 18.31 13.57 15.46
N GLU A 3 19.12 14.20 16.30
CA GLU A 3 19.58 13.58 17.56
C GLU A 3 18.40 13.18 18.47
N LEU A 4 17.33 13.98 18.46
CA LEU A 4 16.11 13.65 19.21
C LEU A 4 15.43 12.37 18.71
N GLN A 5 15.44 12.14 17.38
CA GLN A 5 14.90 10.91 16.78
C GLN A 5 15.75 9.69 17.16
N TRP A 6 17.09 9.85 17.17
CA TRP A 6 18.01 8.84 17.66
C TRP A 6 17.74 8.44 19.11
N GLN A 7 17.65 9.44 20.01
CA GLN A 7 17.39 9.20 21.41
C GLN A 7 16.07 8.49 21.66
N LYS A 8 15.05 8.79 20.86
CA LYS A 8 13.76 8.10 20.92
C LYS A 8 13.86 6.66 20.45
N TRP A 9 14.59 6.44 19.35
CA TRP A 9 14.79 5.11 18.80
C TRP A 9 15.61 4.21 19.73
N GLU A 10 16.69 4.70 20.31
CA GLU A 10 17.54 3.97 21.25
C GLU A 10 16.80 3.55 22.54
N LYS A 11 15.78 4.28 22.93
CA LYS A 11 14.96 3.98 24.13
C LYS A 11 13.80 3.01 23.87
N ASP A 12 13.50 2.75 22.62
CA ASP A 12 12.42 1.85 22.25
C ASP A 12 12.93 0.40 22.26
N GLU A 13 12.59 -0.35 23.30
CA GLU A 13 13.01 -1.74 23.49
C GLU A 13 12.56 -2.66 22.33
N SER A 14 11.53 -2.29 21.57
CA SER A 14 11.08 -3.06 20.41
C SER A 14 12.13 -3.15 19.30
N TRP A 15 13.12 -2.26 19.33
CA TRP A 15 14.21 -2.19 18.38
C TRP A 15 15.44 -3.02 18.77
N GLN A 16 15.48 -3.61 19.94
CA GLN A 16 16.63 -4.38 20.44
C GLN A 16 17.04 -5.54 19.54
N ASN A 17 16.09 -6.06 18.77
CA ASN A 17 16.35 -7.17 17.83
C ASN A 17 16.51 -6.69 16.37
N GLN A 18 16.56 -5.38 16.13
CA GLN A 18 16.79 -4.88 14.78
C GLN A 18 18.27 -5.03 14.39
N PRO A 19 18.55 -5.36 13.14
CA PRO A 19 19.93 -5.58 12.68
C PRO A 19 20.76 -4.30 12.62
N TRP A 20 20.15 -3.12 12.82
CA TRP A 20 20.81 -1.83 12.68
C TRP A 20 21.05 -1.16 14.02
N THR A 21 22.30 -0.76 14.21
CA THR A 21 22.75 0.04 15.35
C THR A 21 22.95 1.50 14.94
N LYS A 22 23.15 2.38 15.93
CA LYS A 22 23.52 3.78 15.65
C LYS A 22 24.82 3.86 14.83
N ALA A 23 25.80 3.00 15.12
CA ALA A 23 27.07 2.92 14.39
C ALA A 23 26.84 2.54 12.91
N ASP A 24 25.89 1.63 12.63
CA ASP A 24 25.54 1.28 11.25
C ASP A 24 24.93 2.49 10.53
N ALA A 25 24.05 3.22 11.18
CA ALA A 25 23.43 4.41 10.59
C ALA A 25 24.44 5.54 10.37
N GLU A 26 25.39 5.73 11.25
CA GLU A 26 26.49 6.68 11.06
C GLU A 26 27.36 6.30 9.86
N LYS A 27 27.65 5.02 9.70
CA LYS A 27 28.44 4.49 8.60
C LYS A 27 27.73 4.58 7.25
N PHE A 28 26.43 4.25 7.22
CA PHE A 28 25.63 4.18 6.00
C PHE A 28 24.72 5.40 5.81
N GLY A 29 24.69 6.31 6.76
CA GLY A 29 23.89 7.53 6.73
C GLY A 29 22.42 7.35 7.08
N ARG A 30 21.99 6.14 7.51
CA ARG A 30 20.59 5.85 7.82
C ARG A 30 20.42 4.79 8.90
N PRO A 31 19.43 4.95 9.77
CA PRO A 31 19.14 3.97 10.81
C PRO A 31 18.29 2.78 10.32
N HIS A 32 17.87 2.79 9.06
CA HIS A 32 16.95 1.80 8.52
C HIS A 32 17.51 1.17 7.24
N PHE A 33 17.67 -0.13 7.27
CA PHE A 33 18.33 -0.90 6.20
C PHE A 33 17.64 -0.80 4.83
N CYS A 34 16.33 -0.66 4.79
CA CYS A 34 15.59 -0.55 3.53
C CYS A 34 15.78 0.78 2.80
N TRP A 35 16.54 1.70 3.38
CA TRP A 35 16.85 2.98 2.74
C TRP A 35 18.27 3.06 2.17
N LEU A 36 18.99 1.98 2.18
CA LEU A 36 20.27 1.92 1.49
C LEU A 36 20.01 1.75 0.00
N PRO A 37 20.68 2.50 -0.88
CA PRO A 37 20.50 2.40 -2.34
C PRO A 37 20.65 0.96 -2.86
N GLU A 38 21.60 0.22 -2.32
CA GLU A 38 21.88 -1.17 -2.69
C GLU A 38 20.86 -2.18 -2.17
N SER A 39 19.98 -1.80 -1.26
CA SER A 39 18.91 -2.66 -0.72
C SER A 39 17.50 -2.14 -1.02
N SER A 40 17.38 -1.01 -1.72
CA SER A 40 16.09 -0.47 -2.13
C SER A 40 15.53 -1.24 -3.33
N PHE A 41 14.21 -1.40 -3.33
CA PHE A 41 13.51 -2.00 -4.47
C PHE A 41 13.38 -1.00 -5.61
N HIS A 42 13.57 -1.48 -6.84
CA HIS A 42 13.40 -0.66 -8.04
C HIS A 42 12.53 -1.35 -9.06
N ILE A 43 11.86 -0.55 -9.89
CA ILE A 43 11.02 -1.05 -10.96
C ILE A 43 11.87 -1.28 -12.21
N PHE A 44 11.70 -2.45 -12.79
CA PHE A 44 12.31 -2.84 -14.06
C PHE A 44 11.24 -3.13 -15.10
N ARG A 45 11.58 -2.92 -16.36
CA ARG A 45 10.79 -3.28 -17.52
C ARG A 45 11.58 -4.22 -18.41
N ALA A 46 10.91 -5.26 -18.93
CA ALA A 46 11.45 -6.17 -19.92
C ALA A 46 10.36 -6.54 -20.92
N HIS A 47 10.75 -7.10 -22.06
CA HIS A 47 9.82 -7.80 -22.93
C HIS A 47 9.37 -9.12 -22.30
N ALA A 48 8.24 -9.68 -22.77
CA ALA A 48 7.71 -10.93 -22.22
C ALA A 48 8.65 -12.14 -22.40
N ASP A 49 9.58 -12.08 -23.34
CA ASP A 49 10.64 -13.06 -23.56
C ASP A 49 11.88 -12.83 -22.66
N GLY A 50 11.83 -11.83 -21.78
CA GLY A 50 12.93 -11.43 -20.88
C GLY A 50 13.97 -10.51 -21.52
N SER A 51 13.88 -10.24 -22.82
CA SER A 51 14.81 -9.32 -23.48
C SER A 51 14.55 -7.86 -23.12
N ASN A 52 15.51 -6.97 -23.43
CA ASN A 52 15.42 -5.54 -23.21
C ASN A 52 15.12 -5.16 -21.73
N LEU A 53 15.76 -5.83 -20.79
CA LEU A 53 15.65 -5.51 -19.37
C LEU A 53 16.22 -4.10 -19.12
N ARG A 54 15.39 -3.23 -18.58
CA ARG A 54 15.76 -1.85 -18.23
C ARG A 54 15.28 -1.51 -16.85
N GLN A 55 16.12 -0.89 -16.04
CA GLN A 55 15.74 -0.26 -14.79
C GLN A 55 15.03 1.07 -15.08
N LEU A 56 13.87 1.30 -14.45
CA LEU A 56 13.04 2.48 -14.65
C LEU A 56 13.12 3.46 -13.49
N THR A 57 13.40 2.98 -12.29
CA THR A 57 13.55 3.83 -11.08
C THR A 57 14.88 3.56 -10.42
N ASP A 58 15.42 4.57 -9.74
CA ASP A 58 16.72 4.54 -9.07
C ASP A 58 16.70 5.32 -7.75
N GLY A 59 17.86 5.37 -7.09
CA GLY A 59 18.05 6.10 -5.85
C GLY A 59 17.88 5.24 -4.61
N GLN A 60 17.58 5.89 -3.50
CA GLN A 60 17.54 5.28 -2.17
C GLN A 60 16.11 4.98 -1.67
N TRP A 61 15.15 4.96 -2.57
CA TRP A 61 13.74 4.80 -2.29
C TRP A 61 13.27 3.42 -2.71
N ASP A 62 12.45 2.80 -1.88
CA ASP A 62 11.74 1.60 -2.30
C ASP A 62 10.64 1.98 -3.29
N ASP A 63 10.67 1.38 -4.47
CA ASP A 63 9.68 1.50 -5.53
C ASP A 63 9.21 0.08 -5.90
N PHE A 64 7.92 -0.22 -5.72
CA PHE A 64 7.39 -1.57 -5.91
C PHE A 64 5.91 -1.57 -6.34
N ASP A 65 5.33 -2.73 -6.56
CA ASP A 65 3.94 -2.93 -6.99
C ASP A 65 3.55 -2.11 -8.25
N PRO A 66 4.28 -2.21 -9.37
CA PRO A 66 3.95 -1.45 -10.56
C PRO A 66 2.70 -1.99 -11.27
N CYS A 67 1.88 -1.07 -11.78
CA CYS A 67 0.74 -1.39 -12.63
C CYS A 67 0.64 -0.41 -13.81
N PHE A 68 0.44 -0.93 -15.02
CA PHE A 68 0.19 -0.08 -16.19
C PHE A 68 -1.21 0.54 -16.14
N LEU A 69 -1.29 1.82 -16.45
CA LEU A 69 -2.53 2.55 -16.63
C LEU A 69 -2.96 2.57 -18.11
N PRO A 70 -4.25 2.76 -18.41
CA PRO A 70 -4.74 2.80 -19.80
C PRO A 70 -4.12 3.92 -20.65
N ASN A 71 -3.62 4.97 -20.03
CA ASN A 71 -2.93 6.08 -20.70
C ASN A 71 -1.43 5.81 -20.99
N GLY A 72 -0.95 4.59 -20.72
CA GLY A 72 0.44 4.19 -20.94
C GLY A 72 1.42 4.58 -19.82
N ARG A 73 0.96 5.27 -18.78
CA ARG A 73 1.76 5.50 -17.56
C ARG A 73 1.82 4.25 -16.70
N VAL A 74 2.72 4.25 -15.74
CA VAL A 74 2.84 3.23 -14.68
C VAL A 74 2.54 3.91 -13.36
N VAL A 75 1.59 3.37 -12.59
CA VAL A 75 1.41 3.69 -11.18
C VAL A 75 2.19 2.67 -10.34
N PHE A 76 2.75 3.11 -9.23
CA PHE A 76 3.52 2.25 -8.33
C PHE A 76 3.50 2.80 -6.91
N ILE A 77 3.96 2.01 -5.96
CA ILE A 77 4.14 2.43 -4.57
C ILE A 77 5.57 2.89 -4.36
N SER A 78 5.75 3.99 -3.65
CA SER A 78 7.07 4.53 -3.38
C SER A 78 7.21 5.11 -1.98
N ALA A 79 8.43 4.99 -1.44
CA ALA A 79 8.86 5.67 -0.22
C ALA A 79 9.29 7.14 -0.43
N ARG A 80 9.21 7.67 -1.66
CA ARG A 80 9.73 9.01 -2.03
C ARG A 80 9.06 10.17 -1.30
N ALA A 81 7.80 9.99 -0.87
CA ALA A 81 7.10 10.99 -0.07
C ALA A 81 7.79 11.26 1.27
N GLY A 82 8.59 10.31 1.75
CA GLY A 82 9.16 10.36 3.08
C GLY A 82 8.10 10.18 4.15
N GLY A 83 8.21 10.95 5.24
CA GLY A 83 7.27 10.86 6.35
C GLY A 83 7.69 9.84 7.40
N ALA A 84 6.80 9.62 8.36
CA ALA A 84 7.00 8.64 9.42
C ALA A 84 5.68 7.93 9.68
N GLN A 85 5.73 6.62 9.69
CA GLN A 85 4.56 5.80 9.97
C GLN A 85 4.00 6.12 11.36
N ARG A 86 2.70 6.37 11.44
CA ARG A 86 2.03 6.78 12.68
C ARG A 86 1.93 5.66 13.71
N CYS A 87 1.72 4.43 13.26
CA CYS A 87 1.56 3.27 14.13
C CYS A 87 2.88 2.85 14.77
N GLY A 88 2.87 2.63 16.09
CA GLY A 88 4.02 2.13 16.84
C GLY A 88 5.18 3.11 17.00
N GLY A 89 5.03 4.36 16.57
CA GLY A 89 6.09 5.37 16.69
C GLY A 89 7.39 5.06 15.94
N ARG A 90 7.32 4.20 14.94
CA ARG A 90 8.48 3.76 14.15
C ARG A 90 8.84 4.79 13.09
N PHE A 91 10.14 5.00 12.89
CA PHE A 91 10.67 5.85 11.82
C PHE A 91 10.77 5.06 10.49
N LEU A 92 9.64 4.55 10.04
CA LEU A 92 9.50 3.90 8.74
C LEU A 92 8.95 4.92 7.73
N PRO A 93 9.34 4.83 6.46
CA PRO A 93 8.76 5.70 5.44
C PRO A 93 7.27 5.41 5.26
N THR A 94 6.55 6.42 4.83
CA THR A 94 5.20 6.26 4.32
C THR A 94 5.27 5.82 2.86
N TYR A 95 4.61 4.74 2.53
CA TYR A 95 4.50 4.21 1.17
C TYR A 95 3.22 4.72 0.53
N THR A 96 3.33 5.49 -0.55
CA THR A 96 2.19 6.11 -1.22
C THR A 96 2.25 5.93 -2.73
N LEU A 97 1.15 6.28 -3.41
CA LEU A 97 1.05 6.18 -4.86
C LEU A 97 1.90 7.23 -5.58
N PHE A 98 2.68 6.76 -6.52
CA PHE A 98 3.45 7.54 -7.49
C PHE A 98 3.13 7.07 -8.91
N GLY A 99 3.36 7.92 -9.88
CA GLY A 99 3.21 7.59 -11.29
C GLY A 99 4.40 8.05 -12.10
N MET A 100 4.71 7.35 -13.19
CA MET A 100 5.75 7.71 -14.15
C MET A 100 5.32 7.41 -15.57
N MET A 101 6.05 7.89 -16.57
CA MET A 101 5.88 7.44 -17.95
C MET A 101 6.24 5.94 -18.07
N GLY A 102 5.61 5.24 -19.01
CA GLY A 102 5.81 3.80 -19.17
C GLY A 102 7.24 3.35 -19.53
N ASP A 103 8.11 4.30 -19.84
CA ASP A 103 9.54 4.10 -20.12
C ASP A 103 10.46 4.69 -19.01
N GLY A 104 9.90 5.20 -17.91
CA GLY A 104 10.56 5.55 -16.67
C GLY A 104 10.60 7.03 -16.28
N PRO A 105 10.69 8.02 -17.19
CA PRO A 105 10.79 9.42 -16.78
C PRO A 105 9.47 9.99 -16.23
N ASP A 106 9.54 11.22 -15.73
CA ASP A 106 8.39 11.98 -15.21
C ASP A 106 7.73 11.30 -14.01
N ILE A 107 8.54 11.01 -12.97
CA ILE A 107 8.02 10.48 -11.70
C ILE A 107 7.26 11.61 -10.97
N GLN A 108 5.99 11.37 -10.67
CA GLN A 108 5.09 12.31 -10.01
C GLN A 108 4.42 11.64 -8.80
N GLN A 109 4.25 12.39 -7.73
CA GLN A 109 3.47 11.95 -6.57
C GLN A 109 1.97 12.05 -6.88
N PHE A 110 1.25 10.93 -6.70
CA PHE A 110 -0.20 10.83 -6.92
C PHE A 110 -1.00 10.88 -5.61
N SER A 111 -0.37 10.59 -4.48
CA SER A 111 -1.02 10.63 -3.18
C SER A 111 -0.15 11.34 -2.14
N TRP A 112 -0.79 12.15 -1.30
CA TRP A 112 -0.21 12.82 -0.13
C TRP A 112 -0.76 12.25 1.18
N HIS A 113 -1.18 10.99 1.15
CA HIS A 113 -1.69 10.32 2.33
C HIS A 113 -0.58 10.18 3.38
N ASP A 114 -0.97 10.22 4.65
CA ASP A 114 -0.04 10.22 5.80
C ASP A 114 0.19 8.83 6.41
N THR A 115 -0.42 7.80 5.82
CA THR A 115 -0.17 6.38 6.13
C THR A 115 0.04 5.60 4.83
N ASN A 116 0.12 4.28 4.92
CA ASN A 116 0.53 3.46 3.79
C ASN A 116 -0.61 3.16 2.81
N GLU A 117 -0.25 3.06 1.55
CA GLU A 117 -1.07 2.60 0.44
C GLU A 117 -0.36 1.43 -0.23
N TRP A 118 -1.11 0.46 -0.78
CA TRP A 118 -0.55 -0.77 -1.37
C TRP A 118 -1.35 -1.28 -2.55
N HIS A 119 -0.70 -2.13 -3.34
CA HIS A 119 -1.29 -3.01 -4.34
C HIS A 119 -2.17 -2.28 -5.37
N PRO A 120 -1.68 -1.23 -6.03
CA PRO A 120 -2.46 -0.55 -7.05
C PRO A 120 -2.79 -1.48 -8.21
N SER A 121 -3.99 -1.35 -8.72
CA SER A 121 -4.44 -2.00 -9.95
C SER A 121 -5.43 -1.10 -10.68
N VAL A 122 -5.99 -1.55 -11.79
CA VAL A 122 -6.91 -0.74 -12.60
C VAL A 122 -8.28 -1.41 -12.64
N ASN A 123 -9.35 -0.63 -12.41
CA ASN A 123 -10.72 -1.10 -12.56
C ASN A 123 -11.20 -1.01 -14.03
N ASN A 124 -12.43 -1.46 -14.28
CA ASN A 124 -12.99 -1.46 -15.64
C ASN A 124 -13.27 -0.06 -16.21
N GLU A 125 -13.33 0.95 -15.37
CA GLU A 125 -13.48 2.36 -15.73
C GLU A 125 -12.12 3.06 -15.98
N GLY A 126 -11.01 2.35 -15.83
CA GLY A 126 -9.66 2.89 -16.00
C GLY A 126 -9.14 3.68 -14.79
N GLN A 127 -9.82 3.61 -13.65
CA GLN A 127 -9.38 4.23 -12.41
C GLN A 127 -8.36 3.34 -11.69
N ILE A 128 -7.48 3.95 -10.90
CA ILE A 128 -6.58 3.25 -10.00
C ILE A 128 -7.39 2.78 -8.78
N ILE A 129 -7.36 1.49 -8.49
CA ILE A 129 -7.89 0.93 -7.24
C ILE A 129 -6.73 0.40 -6.41
N TYR A 130 -6.77 0.61 -5.10
CA TYR A 130 -5.67 0.29 -4.20
C TYR A 130 -6.15 0.10 -2.76
N SER A 131 -5.34 -0.54 -1.94
CA SER A 131 -5.56 -0.61 -0.50
C SER A 131 -4.98 0.64 0.16
N ARG A 132 -5.74 1.27 1.04
CA ARG A 132 -5.28 2.42 1.83
C ARG A 132 -5.53 2.19 3.31
N TRP A 133 -4.53 2.46 4.11
CA TRP A 133 -4.62 2.42 5.55
C TRP A 133 -5.09 3.76 6.11
N ASP A 134 -6.29 3.77 6.66
CA ASP A 134 -6.84 4.94 7.36
C ASP A 134 -6.65 4.77 8.88
N TYR A 135 -5.61 5.40 9.41
CA TYR A 135 -5.33 5.40 10.85
C TYR A 135 -6.17 6.48 11.54
N VAL A 136 -7.43 6.17 11.80
CA VAL A 136 -8.42 7.10 12.35
C VAL A 136 -9.16 6.49 13.54
N ASP A 137 -9.55 7.32 14.51
CA ASP A 137 -10.16 6.89 15.78
C ASP A 137 -11.45 6.09 15.59
N ARG A 138 -12.24 6.40 14.58
CA ARG A 138 -13.54 5.75 14.33
C ARG A 138 -13.44 4.27 14.05
N ASP A 139 -12.35 3.80 13.51
CA ASP A 139 -12.09 2.40 13.22
C ASP A 139 -10.71 1.97 13.73
N ALA A 140 -10.21 2.74 14.66
CA ALA A 140 -8.89 2.59 15.21
C ALA A 140 -7.83 2.46 14.12
N ASP A 141 -6.90 1.58 14.34
CA ASP A 141 -5.74 1.36 13.52
C ASP A 141 -5.92 0.25 12.46
N VAL A 142 -7.11 -0.32 12.34
CA VAL A 142 -7.34 -1.55 11.54
C VAL A 142 -8.00 -1.31 10.18
N ALA A 143 -8.29 -0.07 9.82
CA ALA A 143 -9.01 0.26 8.59
C ALA A 143 -8.09 0.25 7.36
N HIS A 144 -7.91 -0.91 6.74
CA HIS A 144 -7.20 -1.06 5.47
C HIS A 144 -8.21 -1.41 4.36
N HIS A 145 -8.84 -0.39 3.79
CA HIS A 145 -9.91 -0.55 2.82
C HIS A 145 -9.47 -0.29 1.39
N LEU A 146 -10.34 -0.67 0.45
CA LEU A 146 -10.18 -0.33 -0.95
C LEU A 146 -10.60 1.11 -1.23
N TRP A 147 -9.72 1.80 -1.91
CA TRP A 147 -9.91 3.15 -2.43
C TRP A 147 -9.74 3.15 -3.94
N PHE A 148 -10.25 4.19 -4.58
CA PHE A 148 -9.93 4.49 -5.96
C PHE A 148 -9.55 5.96 -6.13
N CYS A 149 -8.82 6.26 -7.19
CA CYS A 149 -8.58 7.62 -7.68
C CYS A 149 -8.50 7.61 -9.21
N TYR A 150 -8.52 8.80 -9.81
CA TYR A 150 -8.25 8.93 -11.23
C TYR A 150 -6.79 8.61 -11.57
N PRO A 151 -6.47 8.31 -12.87
CA PRO A 151 -5.11 7.96 -13.31
C PRO A 151 -4.01 9.01 -13.05
N ASP A 152 -4.38 10.18 -12.60
CA ASP A 152 -3.48 11.28 -12.20
C ASP A 152 -3.49 11.52 -10.67
N GLY A 153 -4.08 10.62 -9.89
CA GLY A 153 -4.16 10.68 -8.42
C GLY A 153 -5.27 11.57 -7.87
N ARG A 154 -6.03 12.28 -8.71
CA ARG A 154 -7.12 13.16 -8.23
C ARG A 154 -8.32 12.37 -7.71
N ASP A 155 -9.09 13.04 -6.83
CA ASP A 155 -10.37 12.59 -6.28
C ASP A 155 -10.32 11.20 -5.62
N PRO A 156 -9.41 10.97 -4.64
CA PRO A 156 -9.34 9.70 -3.93
C PRO A 156 -10.62 9.49 -3.11
N ARG A 157 -11.26 8.33 -3.29
CA ARG A 157 -12.49 7.94 -2.58
C ARG A 157 -12.44 6.50 -2.13
N SER A 158 -13.03 6.24 -0.96
CA SER A 158 -13.29 4.87 -0.51
C SER A 158 -14.32 4.19 -1.43
N ILE A 159 -14.05 2.95 -1.79
CA ILE A 159 -14.97 2.12 -2.58
C ILE A 159 -16.12 1.61 -1.70
N HIS A 160 -15.78 1.17 -0.48
CA HIS A 160 -16.72 0.63 0.51
C HIS A 160 -16.08 0.53 1.89
N GLY A 161 -16.80 -0.03 2.85
CA GLY A 161 -16.25 -0.42 4.14
C GLY A 161 -16.21 0.70 5.17
N ASN A 162 -17.00 1.72 4.96
CA ASN A 162 -16.99 2.93 5.79
C ASN A 162 -17.80 2.72 7.08
N TYR A 163 -17.13 2.37 8.17
CA TYR A 163 -17.69 2.29 9.54
C TYR A 163 -18.80 1.26 9.73
N PRO A 164 -18.49 -0.04 9.70
CA PRO A 164 -19.49 -1.08 9.95
C PRO A 164 -20.06 -0.99 11.37
N ASP A 165 -21.33 -1.34 11.53
CA ASP A 165 -21.95 -1.43 12.86
C ASP A 165 -21.34 -2.54 13.70
N ASN A 166 -20.86 -3.59 13.03
CA ASN A 166 -20.15 -4.69 13.64
C ASN A 166 -18.84 -4.95 12.90
N ARG A 167 -17.70 -4.76 13.56
CA ARG A 167 -16.37 -4.95 12.99
C ARG A 167 -16.12 -6.36 12.45
N SER A 168 -16.78 -7.37 13.00
CA SER A 168 -16.62 -8.75 12.52
C SER A 168 -17.28 -9.02 11.16
N THR A 169 -18.03 -8.07 10.61
CA THR A 169 -18.69 -8.22 9.31
C THR A 169 -17.79 -7.90 8.13
N ARG A 170 -16.62 -7.34 8.37
CA ARG A 170 -15.62 -7.06 7.36
C ARG A 170 -14.23 -7.53 7.78
N PRO A 171 -13.31 -7.77 6.84
CA PRO A 171 -11.90 -8.01 7.17
C PRO A 171 -11.24 -6.73 7.72
N TRP A 172 -10.16 -6.90 8.47
CA TRP A 172 -9.36 -5.77 8.92
C TRP A 172 -8.54 -5.16 7.79
N MET A 173 -8.06 -6.01 6.88
CA MET A 173 -7.31 -5.60 5.71
C MET A 173 -7.92 -6.19 4.44
N GLU A 174 -7.95 -5.41 3.37
CA GLU A 174 -8.34 -5.81 2.02
C GLU A 174 -7.17 -5.52 1.08
N LEU A 175 -6.51 -6.55 0.61
CA LEU A 175 -5.24 -6.47 -0.10
C LEU A 175 -5.34 -7.07 -1.50
N GLN A 176 -4.37 -6.74 -2.36
CA GLN A 176 -4.20 -7.36 -3.69
C GLN A 176 -5.46 -7.27 -4.56
N CYS A 177 -6.15 -6.13 -4.53
CA CYS A 177 -7.41 -5.92 -5.23
C CYS A 177 -7.27 -6.08 -6.75
N ARG A 178 -8.25 -6.74 -7.37
CA ARG A 178 -8.35 -6.89 -8.82
C ARG A 178 -9.80 -6.77 -9.27
N ALA A 179 -10.03 -5.96 -10.28
CA ALA A 179 -11.37 -5.84 -10.87
C ALA A 179 -11.77 -7.12 -11.59
N VAL A 180 -13.01 -7.53 -11.40
CA VAL A 180 -13.61 -8.62 -12.20
C VAL A 180 -14.02 -8.04 -13.56
N PRO A 181 -13.53 -8.59 -14.68
CA PRO A 181 -13.83 -8.05 -16.01
C PRO A 181 -15.34 -7.90 -16.28
N ASN A 182 -15.71 -6.81 -16.92
CA ASN A 182 -17.08 -6.50 -17.33
C ASN A 182 -18.11 -6.46 -16.18
N SER A 183 -17.66 -6.10 -14.97
CA SER A 183 -18.55 -6.03 -13.81
C SER A 183 -18.17 -4.86 -12.88
N LYS A 184 -19.03 -4.57 -11.92
CA LYS A 184 -18.75 -3.66 -10.80
C LYS A 184 -18.17 -4.39 -9.58
N LYS A 185 -17.49 -5.50 -9.79
CA LYS A 185 -16.98 -6.34 -8.71
C LYS A 185 -15.47 -6.28 -8.64
N VAL A 186 -14.97 -6.40 -7.42
CA VAL A 186 -13.54 -6.48 -7.12
C VAL A 186 -13.30 -7.72 -6.27
N ILE A 187 -12.25 -8.47 -6.59
CA ILE A 187 -11.73 -9.53 -5.73
C ILE A 187 -10.57 -8.94 -4.93
N ALA A 188 -10.51 -9.29 -3.65
CA ALA A 188 -9.41 -8.92 -2.76
C ALA A 188 -9.07 -10.09 -1.81
N VAL A 189 -7.90 -10.00 -1.18
CA VAL A 189 -7.49 -10.87 -0.09
C VAL A 189 -7.87 -10.21 1.22
N ALA A 190 -8.69 -10.87 2.01
CA ALA A 190 -8.98 -10.48 3.40
C ALA A 190 -7.86 -10.97 4.31
N ALA A 191 -7.28 -10.08 5.10
CA ALA A 191 -6.16 -10.39 5.98
C ALA A 191 -6.31 -9.73 7.36
N PRO A 192 -5.61 -10.24 8.41
CA PRO A 192 -5.57 -9.61 9.72
C PRO A 192 -4.69 -8.37 9.72
N HIS A 193 -5.01 -7.44 10.61
CA HIS A 193 -4.10 -6.35 10.96
C HIS A 193 -2.99 -6.87 11.89
N HIS A 194 -1.77 -6.40 11.73
CA HIS A 194 -0.57 -6.88 12.45
C HIS A 194 -0.28 -8.38 12.27
N GLY A 195 -0.72 -8.96 11.19
CA GLY A 195 -0.50 -10.36 10.87
C GLY A 195 0.17 -10.54 9.52
N GLU A 196 0.17 -11.77 9.07
CA GLU A 196 0.64 -12.10 7.74
C GLU A 196 -0.40 -11.68 6.70
N SER A 197 0.06 -11.20 5.55
CA SER A 197 -0.80 -10.69 4.47
C SER A 197 -1.47 -11.81 3.67
N TYR A 198 -2.05 -12.79 4.35
CA TYR A 198 -2.82 -13.87 3.74
C TYR A 198 -4.15 -14.08 4.47
N GLY A 199 -5.11 -14.68 3.79
CA GLY A 199 -6.42 -14.95 4.34
C GLY A 199 -7.39 -15.46 3.29
N SER A 200 -8.67 -15.13 3.45
CA SER A 200 -9.72 -15.55 2.51
C SER A 200 -9.77 -14.62 1.29
N LEU A 201 -10.10 -15.20 0.13
CA LEU A 201 -10.55 -14.39 -1.00
C LEU A 201 -11.98 -13.90 -0.74
N ILE A 202 -12.18 -12.62 -1.00
CA ILE A 202 -13.49 -11.96 -0.91
C ILE A 202 -13.86 -11.33 -2.24
N LEU A 203 -15.15 -11.24 -2.50
CA LEU A 203 -15.75 -10.48 -3.58
C LEU A 203 -16.45 -9.27 -2.97
N ILE A 204 -16.16 -8.10 -3.52
CA ILE A 204 -16.79 -6.84 -3.18
C ILE A 204 -17.63 -6.41 -4.37
N ASP A 205 -18.95 -6.31 -4.19
CA ASP A 205 -19.92 -5.94 -5.23
C ASP A 205 -20.34 -4.48 -5.08
N GLN A 206 -19.75 -3.59 -5.85
CA GLN A 206 -20.02 -2.16 -5.83
C GLN A 206 -21.40 -1.80 -6.42
N SER A 207 -22.15 -2.75 -6.98
CA SER A 207 -23.56 -2.54 -7.37
C SER A 207 -24.50 -2.55 -6.18
N ILE A 208 -24.07 -3.10 -5.06
CA ILE A 208 -24.79 -3.03 -3.78
C ILE A 208 -24.38 -1.74 -3.09
N PRO A 209 -25.33 -0.88 -2.67
CA PRO A 209 -24.98 0.32 -1.93
C PRO A 209 -24.16 0.03 -0.67
N ASP A 210 -23.20 0.90 -0.37
CA ASP A 210 -22.41 0.78 0.86
C ASP A 210 -23.33 0.94 2.07
N ASP A 211 -23.42 -0.09 2.88
CA ASP A 211 -24.20 -0.14 4.09
C ASP A 211 -23.31 -0.52 5.28
N ARG A 212 -23.76 -0.19 6.47
CA ARG A 212 -22.99 -0.47 7.68
C ARG A 212 -22.99 -1.98 8.05
N ALA A 213 -23.81 -2.78 7.39
CA ALA A 213 -23.86 -4.23 7.52
C ALA A 213 -22.85 -4.96 6.62
N MET A 214 -22.15 -4.23 5.75
CA MET A 214 -21.15 -4.78 4.80
C MET A 214 -21.76 -5.79 3.82
N SER A 215 -22.97 -5.55 3.34
CA SER A 215 -23.69 -6.44 2.41
C SER A 215 -22.99 -6.64 1.07
N GLN A 216 -22.07 -5.75 0.71
CA GLN A 216 -21.27 -5.86 -0.52
C GLN A 216 -20.24 -6.98 -0.47
N ILE A 217 -19.82 -7.42 0.74
CA ILE A 217 -18.73 -8.38 0.91
C ILE A 217 -19.26 -9.79 0.90
N LYS A 218 -18.72 -10.61 0.00
CA LYS A 218 -18.97 -12.05 -0.01
C LYS A 218 -17.65 -12.81 0.06
N ARG A 219 -17.53 -13.72 1.03
CA ARG A 219 -16.39 -14.63 1.09
C ARG A 219 -16.48 -15.68 -0.03
N ILE A 220 -15.37 -15.89 -0.76
CA ILE A 220 -15.28 -16.85 -1.86
C ILE A 220 -14.61 -18.15 -1.40
N THR A 221 -13.48 -18.04 -0.72
CA THR A 221 -12.74 -19.22 -0.22
C THR A 221 -13.09 -19.54 1.21
N PRO A 222 -12.85 -20.79 1.67
CA PRO A 222 -13.47 -21.27 2.91
C PRO A 222 -13.02 -20.51 4.15
N LEU A 223 -13.88 -20.27 4.89
CA LEU A 223 -14.52 -20.49 6.12
C LEU A 223 -13.70 -20.31 7.41
N THR A 224 -12.63 -19.53 7.36
CA THR A 224 -12.12 -18.91 8.59
C THR A 224 -12.92 -17.64 8.86
N ALA A 225 -13.13 -17.30 10.11
CA ALA A 225 -13.59 -15.96 10.46
C ALA A 225 -12.69 -14.92 9.79
N PHE A 226 -13.20 -13.72 9.55
CA PHE A 226 -12.30 -12.64 9.18
C PHE A 226 -11.27 -12.50 10.30
N PRO A 227 -9.99 -12.49 9.93
CA PRO A 227 -8.92 -12.36 10.91
C PRO A 227 -8.94 -10.97 11.54
#